data_3f1b368803154239dafe606ed2693c3e
#
_entry.id   3f1b368803154239dafe606ed2693c3e
#
_cell.length_a   1.000
_cell.length_b   1.000
_cell.length_c   1.000
_cell.angle_alpha   90.00
_cell.angle_beta   90.00
_cell.angle_gamma   90.00
#
_symmetry.space_group_name_H-M   'P 1'
#
loop_
_entity.id
_entity.type
_entity.pdbx_description
1 polymer ?
#
loop_
_entity_poly.entity_id
_entity_poly.type
_entity_poly.pdbx_seq_one_letter_code
_entity_poly.pdbx_strand_id
1 'polypeptide(L)'
;LARVALSEYRDDFVLKGGVLLAAFAARRPTRDIDFQAMRLDGDPILPEPQLIELPRVLDLGFMPVVLLGYPLTMVLAEKIVTAVDRGVANTRWRDFADVYTITRLHAVGADELRASLVTVAEYRRVTLRPMLPALSMMGEMAQEKYRAWRTRSNREDELPAEFSSLLTTVA
;
A
#
# COMPACT_ATOMS: atom_id res chain seq x y z
N LEU A 1 9.36 9.59 -13.27
CA LEU A 1 9.43 10.17 -11.92
C LEU A 1 10.36 11.38 -11.88
N ALA A 2 11.65 11.25 -12.25
CA ALA A 2 12.60 12.35 -12.21
C ALA A 2 12.13 13.61 -12.98
N ARG A 3 11.47 13.43 -14.14
CA ARG A 3 10.92 14.56 -14.91
C ARG A 3 9.78 15.27 -14.17
N VAL A 4 8.96 14.55 -13.42
CA VAL A 4 7.92 15.16 -12.56
C VAL A 4 8.57 15.90 -11.40
N ALA A 5 9.53 15.26 -10.72
CA ALA A 5 10.23 15.85 -9.58
C ALA A 5 10.96 17.16 -9.91
N LEU A 6 11.38 17.33 -11.16
CA LEU A 6 12.12 18.52 -11.65
C LEU A 6 11.20 19.52 -12.40
N SER A 7 9.91 19.26 -12.51
CA SER A 7 8.98 20.14 -13.21
C SER A 7 8.30 21.13 -12.25
N GLU A 8 7.66 22.15 -12.82
CA GLU A 8 6.78 23.07 -12.10
C GLU A 8 5.54 22.40 -11.50
N TYR A 9 5.20 21.19 -11.97
CA TYR A 9 4.04 20.41 -11.51
C TYR A 9 4.36 19.45 -10.36
N ARG A 10 5.58 19.48 -9.80
CA ARG A 10 6.01 18.52 -8.74
C ARG A 10 5.09 18.52 -7.52
N ASP A 11 4.51 19.67 -7.20
CA ASP A 11 3.64 19.85 -6.03
C ASP A 11 2.14 19.59 -6.35
N ASP A 12 1.81 19.37 -7.64
CA ASP A 12 0.47 19.05 -8.10
C ASP A 12 0.18 17.53 -8.10
N PHE A 13 1.20 16.70 -7.92
CA PHE A 13 1.08 15.24 -7.98
C PHE A 13 1.66 14.57 -6.75
N VAL A 14 0.86 13.69 -6.16
CA VAL A 14 1.26 12.86 -5.02
C VAL A 14 1.42 11.41 -5.47
N LEU A 15 2.61 10.85 -5.31
CA LEU A 15 2.91 9.46 -5.65
C LEU A 15 2.16 8.51 -4.72
N LYS A 16 1.54 7.49 -5.31
CA LYS A 16 0.88 6.39 -4.59
C LYS A 16 1.17 5.04 -5.25
N GLY A 17 0.55 3.99 -4.76
CA GLY A 17 0.62 2.66 -5.40
C GLY A 17 1.95 1.94 -5.26
N GLY A 18 2.21 1.06 -6.22
CA GLY A 18 3.30 0.07 -6.14
C GLY A 18 4.71 0.66 -6.13
N VAL A 19 4.94 1.78 -6.82
CA VAL A 19 6.26 2.44 -6.85
C VAL A 19 6.59 3.08 -5.51
N LEU A 20 5.60 3.70 -4.85
CA LEU A 20 5.79 4.30 -3.53
C LEU A 20 6.22 3.28 -2.47
N LEU A 21 5.78 2.02 -2.58
CA LEU A 21 6.17 0.95 -1.65
C LEU A 21 7.69 0.75 -1.56
N ALA A 22 8.43 1.12 -2.60
CA ALA A 22 9.89 1.03 -2.57
C ALA A 22 10.51 1.97 -1.53
N ALA A 23 9.91 3.13 -1.29
CA ALA A 23 10.36 4.07 -0.27
C ALA A 23 10.13 3.55 1.16
N PHE A 24 9.18 2.62 1.33
CA PHE A 24 8.88 1.96 2.61
C PHE A 24 9.52 0.57 2.72
N ALA A 25 10.59 0.29 1.97
CA ALA A 25 11.26 -1.00 1.93
C ALA A 25 10.34 -2.22 1.60
N ALA A 26 9.13 -1.96 1.12
CA ALA A 26 8.12 -2.96 0.75
C ALA A 26 8.05 -3.13 -0.79
N ARG A 27 9.18 -2.98 -1.48
CA ARG A 27 9.25 -3.01 -2.94
C ARG A 27 8.77 -4.34 -3.49
N ARG A 28 7.92 -4.26 -4.50
CA ARG A 28 7.52 -5.39 -5.35
C ARG A 28 7.51 -4.98 -6.81
N PRO A 29 7.61 -5.94 -7.75
CA PRO A 29 7.44 -5.62 -9.17
C PRO A 29 6.09 -4.95 -9.42
N THR A 30 6.16 -3.78 -10.06
CA THR A 30 4.98 -3.05 -10.52
C THR A 30 5.22 -2.57 -11.95
N ARG A 31 4.15 -2.43 -12.74
CA ARG A 31 4.20 -1.95 -14.12
C ARG A 31 3.73 -0.51 -14.23
N ASP A 32 2.96 -0.07 -13.24
CA ASP A 32 2.26 1.20 -13.28
C ASP A 32 2.90 2.18 -12.31
N ILE A 33 2.82 3.46 -12.63
CA ILE A 33 3.18 4.57 -11.75
C ILE A 33 1.88 5.30 -11.46
N ASP A 34 1.45 5.26 -10.20
CA ASP A 34 0.20 5.84 -9.77
C ASP A 34 0.44 7.19 -9.11
N PHE A 35 -0.26 8.21 -9.57
CA PHE A 35 -0.31 9.54 -8.96
C PHE A 35 -1.73 9.94 -8.63
N GLN A 36 -1.87 10.72 -7.59
CA GLN A 36 -3.07 11.54 -7.35
C GLN A 36 -2.77 12.97 -7.76
N ALA A 37 -3.65 13.55 -8.58
CA ALA A 37 -3.57 14.96 -8.95
C ALA A 37 -4.31 15.81 -7.91
N MET A 38 -3.58 16.61 -7.13
CA MET A 38 -4.13 17.37 -5.99
C MET A 38 -5.27 18.32 -6.35
N ARG A 39 -5.28 18.81 -7.59
CA ARG A 39 -6.29 19.77 -8.04
C ARG A 39 -7.48 19.14 -8.78
N LEU A 40 -7.36 17.87 -9.16
CA LEU A 40 -8.35 17.20 -10.02
C LEU A 40 -9.08 16.08 -9.28
N ASP A 41 -8.33 15.36 -8.43
CA ASP A 41 -8.84 14.18 -7.75
C ASP A 41 -9.40 14.61 -6.40
N GLY A 42 -10.47 14.77 -6.02
CA GLY A 42 -10.98 15.21 -4.70
C GLY A 42 -10.73 14.24 -3.54
N ASP A 43 -9.89 13.24 -3.73
CA ASP A 43 -9.57 12.24 -2.71
C ASP A 43 -8.83 12.90 -1.53
N PRO A 44 -9.34 12.84 -0.31
CA PRO A 44 -8.66 13.41 0.84
C PRO A 44 -7.42 12.58 1.18
N ILE A 45 -6.33 13.26 1.51
CA ILE A 45 -5.10 12.64 2.01
C ILE A 45 -4.90 13.08 3.46
N LEU A 46 -4.95 12.14 4.39
CA LEU A 46 -4.77 12.41 5.81
C LEU A 46 -3.88 11.34 6.45
N PRO A 47 -2.76 11.69 7.08
CA PRO A 47 -2.17 13.04 7.15
C PRO A 47 -1.75 13.59 5.78
N GLU A 48 -1.29 14.83 5.75
CA GLU A 48 -0.87 15.49 4.50
C GLU A 48 0.24 14.73 3.78
N PRO A 49 0.35 14.88 2.43
CA PRO A 49 1.43 14.29 1.67
C PRO A 49 2.80 14.68 2.20
N GLN A 50 3.74 13.76 2.12
CA GLN A 50 5.10 13.95 2.61
C GLN A 50 6.10 13.92 1.47
N LEU A 51 7.20 14.65 1.60
CA LEU A 51 8.34 14.51 0.69
C LEU A 51 8.99 13.14 0.90
N ILE A 52 9.03 12.35 -0.14
CA ILE A 52 9.56 10.99 -0.14
C ILE A 52 10.75 10.92 -1.08
N GLU A 53 11.89 10.48 -0.56
CA GLU A 53 13.03 10.10 -1.38
C GLU A 53 12.89 8.66 -1.86
N LEU A 54 12.89 8.46 -3.17
CA LEU A 54 12.81 7.12 -3.74
C LEU A 54 14.18 6.45 -3.73
N PRO A 55 14.28 5.18 -3.28
CA PRO A 55 15.54 4.45 -3.29
C PRO A 55 16.06 4.28 -4.70
N ARG A 56 17.35 4.48 -4.88
CA ARG A 56 18.03 4.28 -6.16
C ARG A 56 18.14 2.79 -6.45
N VAL A 57 17.86 2.42 -7.69
CA VAL A 57 18.09 1.04 -8.17
C VAL A 57 19.55 0.86 -8.61
N LEU A 58 20.11 1.92 -9.21
CA LEU A 58 21.50 1.98 -9.65
C LEU A 58 22.10 3.28 -9.13
N ASP A 59 23.32 3.22 -8.61
CA ASP A 59 24.07 4.42 -8.27
C ASP A 59 24.84 4.90 -9.52
N LEU A 60 24.21 5.80 -10.24
CA LEU A 60 24.76 6.43 -11.45
C LEU A 60 25.20 7.88 -11.21
N GLY A 61 25.33 8.30 -9.95
CA GLY A 61 25.71 9.67 -9.58
C GLY A 61 24.64 10.73 -9.81
N PHE A 62 23.41 10.35 -10.17
CA PHE A 62 22.30 11.29 -10.31
C PHE A 62 21.76 11.74 -8.95
N MET A 63 21.13 12.92 -8.91
CA MET A 63 20.41 13.37 -7.72
C MET A 63 19.29 12.42 -7.34
N PRO A 64 18.98 12.27 -6.03
CA PRO A 64 17.82 11.52 -5.59
C PRO A 64 16.53 12.05 -6.20
N VAL A 65 15.58 11.17 -6.49
CA VAL A 65 14.24 11.56 -6.89
C VAL A 65 13.41 11.77 -5.63
N VAL A 66 13.06 13.02 -5.37
CA VAL A 66 12.21 13.42 -4.24
C VAL A 66 10.88 13.93 -4.77
N LEU A 67 9.80 13.35 -4.30
CA LEU A 67 8.42 13.66 -4.71
C LEU A 67 7.49 13.71 -3.50
N LEU A 68 6.36 14.41 -3.62
CA LEU A 68 5.25 14.21 -2.71
C LEU A 68 4.74 12.78 -2.85
N GLY A 69 4.54 12.11 -1.74
CA GLY A 69 3.99 10.76 -1.68
C GLY A 69 2.98 10.61 -0.56
N TYR A 70 2.12 9.61 -0.66
CA TYR A 70 1.19 9.25 0.40
C TYR A 70 1.96 8.92 1.67
N PRO A 71 1.50 9.44 2.82
CA PRO A 71 1.94 8.94 4.12
C PRO A 71 1.71 7.45 4.25
N LEU A 72 2.53 6.80 5.06
CA LEU A 72 2.46 5.35 5.28
C LEU A 72 1.06 4.89 5.72
N THR A 73 0.43 5.65 6.62
CA THR A 73 -0.91 5.36 7.12
C THR A 73 -1.98 5.44 6.03
N MET A 74 -1.85 6.35 5.06
CA MET A 74 -2.74 6.40 3.90
C MET A 74 -2.56 5.20 2.98
N VAL A 75 -1.32 4.76 2.75
CA VAL A 75 -1.05 3.54 1.97
C VAL A 75 -1.71 2.32 2.61
N LEU A 76 -1.61 2.19 3.94
CA LEU A 76 -2.26 1.12 4.69
C LEU A 76 -3.77 1.24 4.63
N ALA A 77 -4.32 2.44 4.87
CA ALA A 77 -5.75 2.69 4.88
C ALA A 77 -6.41 2.34 3.55
N GLU A 78 -5.83 2.74 2.42
CA GLU A 78 -6.37 2.39 1.10
C GLU A 78 -6.45 0.87 0.88
N LYS A 79 -5.43 0.13 1.31
CA LYS A 79 -5.38 -1.33 1.19
C LYS A 79 -6.39 -2.00 2.11
N ILE A 80 -6.45 -1.59 3.36
CA ILE A 80 -7.35 -2.15 4.37
C ILE A 80 -8.82 -1.85 4.00
N VAL A 81 -9.15 -0.60 3.67
CA VAL A 81 -10.54 -0.24 3.26
C VAL A 81 -10.95 -1.01 2.00
N THR A 82 -10.05 -1.18 1.03
CA THR A 82 -10.31 -2.00 -0.15
C THR A 82 -10.55 -3.47 0.22
N ALA A 83 -9.83 -4.01 1.21
CA ALA A 83 -10.02 -5.37 1.68
C ALA A 83 -11.37 -5.55 2.37
N VAL A 84 -11.77 -4.59 3.20
CA VAL A 84 -13.09 -4.59 3.88
C VAL A 84 -14.24 -4.48 2.90
N ASP A 85 -14.11 -3.59 1.90
CA ASP A 85 -15.14 -3.36 0.88
C ASP A 85 -15.38 -4.60 0.02
N ARG A 86 -14.31 -5.23 -0.46
CA ARG A 86 -14.38 -6.39 -1.35
C ARG A 86 -14.66 -7.70 -0.64
N GLY A 87 -14.35 -7.80 0.64
CA GLY A 87 -14.53 -9.02 1.43
C GLY A 87 -13.91 -10.24 0.74
N VAL A 88 -14.60 -11.40 0.77
CA VAL A 88 -14.13 -12.66 0.18
C VAL A 88 -14.00 -12.63 -1.36
N ALA A 89 -14.67 -11.69 -2.03
CA ALA A 89 -14.50 -11.47 -3.47
C ALA A 89 -13.17 -10.77 -3.83
N ASN A 90 -12.38 -10.42 -2.82
CA ASN A 90 -11.11 -9.74 -3.01
C ASN A 90 -10.07 -10.70 -3.61
N THR A 91 -9.66 -10.42 -4.83
CA THR A 91 -8.58 -11.14 -5.52
C THR A 91 -7.20 -10.49 -5.33
N ARG A 92 -7.11 -9.45 -4.50
CA ARG A 92 -5.89 -8.64 -4.30
C ARG A 92 -5.08 -9.11 -3.07
N TRP A 93 -4.81 -10.42 -2.97
CA TRP A 93 -4.01 -10.99 -1.85
C TRP A 93 -2.66 -10.30 -1.65
N ARG A 94 -2.12 -9.66 -2.70
CA ARG A 94 -0.86 -8.89 -2.62
C ARG A 94 -0.97 -7.70 -1.70
N ASP A 95 -2.15 -7.07 -1.62
CA ASP A 95 -2.35 -5.93 -0.72
C ASP A 95 -2.23 -6.36 0.75
N PHE A 96 -2.67 -7.56 1.11
CA PHE A 96 -2.45 -8.12 2.45
C PHE A 96 -0.96 -8.38 2.73
N ALA A 97 -0.22 -8.87 1.74
CA ALA A 97 1.23 -9.06 1.87
C ALA A 97 1.96 -7.71 2.01
N ASP A 98 1.50 -6.68 1.31
CA ASP A 98 2.03 -5.32 1.46
C ASP A 98 1.76 -4.79 2.88
N VAL A 99 0.53 -4.93 3.39
CA VAL A 99 0.17 -4.54 4.77
C VAL A 99 1.04 -5.28 5.78
N TYR A 100 1.15 -6.60 5.64
CA TYR A 100 2.00 -7.43 6.51
C TYR A 100 3.46 -6.94 6.53
N THR A 101 4.04 -6.70 5.37
CA THR A 101 5.44 -6.25 5.25
C THR A 101 5.63 -4.87 5.87
N ILE A 102 4.77 -3.92 5.55
CA ILE A 102 4.86 -2.54 6.05
C ILE A 102 4.76 -2.51 7.57
N THR A 103 3.78 -3.16 8.16
CA THR A 103 3.54 -3.13 9.61
C THR A 103 4.63 -3.84 10.41
N ARG A 104 5.42 -4.71 9.80
CA ARG A 104 6.59 -5.33 10.42
C ARG A 104 7.85 -4.48 10.32
N LEU A 105 7.97 -3.66 9.29
CA LEU A 105 9.15 -2.83 9.05
C LEU A 105 9.05 -1.44 9.69
N HIS A 106 7.83 -0.96 9.92
CA HIS A 106 7.58 0.39 10.39
C HIS A 106 6.66 0.40 11.60
N ALA A 107 7.01 1.20 12.59
CA ALA A 107 6.08 1.55 13.65
C ALA A 107 4.97 2.45 13.08
N VAL A 108 3.72 2.04 13.26
CA VAL A 108 2.55 2.77 12.77
C VAL A 108 1.76 3.29 13.95
N GLY A 109 1.55 4.60 14.01
CA GLY A 109 0.74 5.23 15.05
C GLY A 109 -0.73 4.82 14.91
N ALA A 110 -1.31 4.27 15.98
CA ALA A 110 -2.68 3.76 15.96
C ALA A 110 -3.71 4.87 15.66
N ASP A 111 -3.53 6.05 16.24
CA ASP A 111 -4.44 7.17 16.04
C ASP A 111 -4.36 7.73 14.62
N GLU A 112 -3.15 7.84 14.05
CA GLU A 112 -2.95 8.27 12.67
C GLU A 112 -3.53 7.26 11.68
N LEU A 113 -3.30 5.97 11.90
CA LEU A 113 -3.88 4.93 11.05
C LEU A 113 -5.41 4.94 11.12
N ARG A 114 -5.96 5.09 12.33
CA ARG A 114 -7.41 5.20 12.52
C ARG A 114 -7.97 6.40 11.76
N ALA A 115 -7.34 7.56 11.86
CA ALA A 115 -7.77 8.76 11.14
C ALA A 115 -7.75 8.54 9.63
N SER A 116 -6.67 7.96 9.10
CA SER A 116 -6.56 7.62 7.67
C SER A 116 -7.64 6.61 7.23
N LEU A 117 -7.90 5.58 8.04
CA LEU A 117 -8.95 4.58 7.76
C LEU A 117 -10.33 5.21 7.66
N VAL A 118 -10.69 6.07 8.62
CA VAL A 118 -11.98 6.78 8.62
C VAL A 118 -12.09 7.67 7.39
N THR A 119 -11.07 8.47 7.11
CA THR A 119 -11.04 9.37 5.95
C THR A 119 -11.26 8.62 4.63
N VAL A 120 -10.53 7.53 4.40
CA VAL A 120 -10.67 6.73 3.17
C VAL A 120 -12.03 6.03 3.11
N ALA A 121 -12.50 5.49 4.23
CA ALA A 121 -13.78 4.78 4.31
C ALA A 121 -14.96 5.72 4.03
N GLU A 122 -14.99 6.90 4.62
CA GLU A 122 -16.01 7.93 4.39
C GLU A 122 -16.04 8.36 2.93
N TYR A 123 -14.87 8.70 2.37
CA TYR A 123 -14.77 9.10 0.97
C TYR A 123 -15.29 8.01 0.01
N ARG A 124 -14.92 6.75 0.25
CA ARG A 124 -15.35 5.61 -0.57
C ARG A 124 -16.74 5.07 -0.21
N ARG A 125 -17.40 5.63 0.83
CA ARG A 125 -18.69 5.18 1.35
C ARG A 125 -18.68 3.72 1.78
N VAL A 126 -17.58 3.28 2.40
CA VAL A 126 -17.39 1.93 2.92
C VAL A 126 -17.63 1.92 4.42
N THR A 127 -18.47 1.02 4.91
CA THR A 127 -18.63 0.81 6.34
C THR A 127 -17.50 -0.05 6.88
N LEU A 128 -16.68 0.51 7.77
CA LEU A 128 -15.63 -0.24 8.44
C LEU A 128 -16.22 -1.34 9.33
N ARG A 129 -15.63 -2.53 9.23
CA ARG A 129 -16.00 -3.70 10.02
C ARG A 129 -14.75 -4.56 10.27
N PRO A 130 -14.76 -5.42 11.31
CA PRO A 130 -13.65 -6.34 11.55
C PRO A 130 -13.37 -7.20 10.31
N MET A 131 -12.11 -7.30 9.92
CA MET A 131 -11.71 -8.01 8.69
C MET A 131 -11.79 -9.53 8.83
N LEU A 132 -11.38 -10.10 9.97
CA LEU A 132 -11.29 -11.56 10.16
C LEU A 132 -12.59 -12.31 9.81
N PRO A 133 -13.76 -11.93 10.32
CA PRO A 133 -15.00 -12.62 9.95
C PRO A 133 -15.33 -12.51 8.46
N ALA A 134 -15.00 -11.35 7.85
CA ALA A 134 -15.30 -11.10 6.44
C ALA A 134 -14.35 -11.84 5.49
N LEU A 135 -13.18 -12.28 5.98
CA LEU A 135 -12.11 -12.89 5.16
C LEU A 135 -11.85 -14.36 5.53
N SER A 136 -12.65 -14.95 6.42
CA SER A 136 -12.40 -16.30 6.97
C SER A 136 -12.20 -17.37 5.90
N MET A 137 -12.96 -17.33 4.82
CA MET A 137 -12.85 -18.29 3.71
C MET A 137 -11.75 -17.93 2.69
N MET A 138 -11.25 -16.69 2.72
CA MET A 138 -10.29 -16.22 1.73
C MET A 138 -8.93 -16.93 1.87
N GLY A 139 -8.56 -17.31 3.09
CA GLY A 139 -7.32 -18.03 3.37
C GLY A 139 -7.17 -19.29 2.50
N GLU A 140 -8.21 -20.12 2.46
CA GLU A 140 -8.23 -21.34 1.66
C GLU A 140 -8.37 -21.04 0.16
N MET A 141 -9.31 -20.19 -0.21
CA MET A 141 -9.61 -19.86 -1.60
C MET A 141 -8.42 -19.26 -2.37
N ALA A 142 -7.60 -18.48 -1.69
CA ALA A 142 -6.46 -17.79 -2.31
C ALA A 142 -5.11 -18.49 -2.10
N GLN A 143 -5.04 -19.57 -1.30
CA GLN A 143 -3.80 -20.23 -0.90
C GLN A 143 -2.90 -20.62 -2.09
N GLU A 144 -3.43 -21.25 -3.10
CA GLU A 144 -2.62 -21.66 -4.27
C GLU A 144 -2.05 -20.49 -5.04
N LYS A 145 -2.87 -19.46 -5.28
CA LYS A 145 -2.47 -18.25 -5.99
C LYS A 145 -1.44 -17.44 -5.18
N TYR A 146 -1.65 -17.36 -3.87
CA TYR A 146 -0.71 -16.75 -2.94
C TYR A 146 0.64 -17.48 -2.95
N ARG A 147 0.65 -18.81 -2.82
CA ARG A 147 1.86 -19.65 -2.87
C ARG A 147 2.62 -19.44 -4.18
N ALA A 148 1.94 -19.58 -5.32
CA ALA A 148 2.56 -19.40 -6.63
C ALA A 148 3.14 -17.99 -6.83
N TRP A 149 2.47 -16.96 -6.30
CA TRP A 149 2.99 -15.59 -6.34
C TRP A 149 4.18 -15.41 -5.39
N ARG A 150 4.13 -15.95 -4.17
CA ARG A 150 5.18 -15.86 -3.17
C ARG A 150 6.50 -16.45 -3.69
N THR A 151 6.45 -17.64 -4.28
CA THR A 151 7.61 -18.28 -4.91
C THR A 151 8.13 -17.49 -6.10
N ARG A 152 7.25 -17.10 -7.03
CA ARG A 152 7.66 -16.31 -8.22
C ARG A 152 8.28 -14.96 -7.87
N SER A 153 7.96 -14.42 -6.71
CA SER A 153 8.45 -13.14 -6.24
C SER A 153 9.65 -13.27 -5.29
N ASN A 154 10.15 -14.50 -5.04
CA ASN A 154 11.23 -14.82 -4.10
C ASN A 154 10.99 -14.25 -2.71
N ARG A 155 9.78 -14.41 -2.18
CA ARG A 155 9.39 -13.87 -0.86
C ARG A 155 9.08 -14.96 0.17
N GLU A 156 9.66 -16.13 -0.01
CA GLU A 156 9.39 -17.31 0.83
C GLU A 156 9.96 -17.15 2.24
N ASP A 157 11.04 -16.41 2.37
CA ASP A 157 11.66 -16.12 3.67
C ASP A 157 11.02 -14.92 4.39
N GLU A 158 10.28 -14.07 3.66
CA GLU A 158 9.70 -12.85 4.21
C GLU A 158 8.23 -12.99 4.65
N LEU A 159 7.50 -13.87 3.97
CA LEU A 159 6.06 -14.00 4.13
C LEU A 159 5.68 -15.38 4.67
N PRO A 160 4.63 -15.50 5.50
CA PRO A 160 4.10 -16.79 5.95
C PRO A 160 3.82 -17.75 4.79
N ALA A 161 4.02 -19.05 5.00
CA ALA A 161 3.69 -20.08 4.01
C ALA A 161 2.17 -20.15 3.76
N GLU A 162 1.41 -20.07 4.84
CA GLU A 162 -0.04 -20.12 4.81
C GLU A 162 -0.65 -18.72 4.72
N PHE A 163 -1.54 -18.52 3.75
CA PHE A 163 -2.22 -17.23 3.56
C PHE A 163 -3.15 -16.89 4.73
N SER A 164 -3.76 -17.89 5.34
CA SER A 164 -4.56 -17.73 6.56
C SER A 164 -3.76 -17.13 7.72
N SER A 165 -2.51 -17.55 7.92
CA SER A 165 -1.62 -17.00 8.94
C SER A 165 -1.29 -15.54 8.67
N LEU A 166 -1.07 -15.18 7.41
CA LEU A 166 -0.87 -13.80 7.01
C LEU A 166 -2.12 -12.96 7.30
N LEU A 167 -3.31 -13.43 6.93
CA LEU A 167 -4.58 -12.73 7.17
C LEU A 167 -4.82 -12.50 8.67
N THR A 168 -4.56 -13.50 9.51
CA THR A 168 -4.70 -13.37 10.97
C THR A 168 -3.78 -12.30 11.56
N THR A 169 -2.60 -12.13 10.97
CA THR A 169 -1.63 -11.13 11.45
C THR A 169 -2.01 -9.70 11.07
N VAL A 170 -2.68 -9.50 9.94
CA VAL A 170 -2.99 -8.15 9.41
C VAL A 170 -4.41 -7.68 9.70
N ALA A 171 -5.26 -8.53 10.26
CA ALA A 171 -6.65 -8.24 10.57
C ALA A 171 -6.85 -7.87 12.03
#